data_4fd32a32e949700b4fcc5f2f7b37f902
#
_entry.id   4fd32a32e949700b4fcc5f2f7b37f902
#
_cell.length_a   1.000
_cell.length_b   1.000
_cell.length_c   1.000
_cell.angle_alpha   90.00
_cell.angle_beta   90.00
_cell.angle_gamma   90.00
#
_symmetry.space_group_name_H-M   'P 1'
#
loop_
_entity.id
_entity.type
_entity.pdbx_description
1 polymer ?
#
loop_
_entity_poly.entity_id
_entity_poly.type
_entity_poly.pdbx_seq_one_letter_code
_entity_poly.pdbx_strand_id
1 'polypeptide(L)'
;MTTYTVVAGDTLFSIARRFQVSVAELRRSNNLASDNLRVGQVLRIPVASAPSTPPSSGSHPPASLQVLTYQVVRGDTLSSIARRFGTTAAAIKRENQLKSSTLKVGQTLRIPVKAPVPPPSPPPPSPSPAPPPPVVNPPSPGDYLSARQQFLLRVLPDAGFRRYELTVPLLNGSVVVARMRDNIMQSVHMRYPEGILYPGQSTIDLPDERIASVGLTRQQAAALEFVSTHEGKYDAINSYDSAIFSYGCIQFVGAAAPGGSLNRLLINMKRFAPARFAQVFQQVGIDTNGTTTTVLDENGQVRVGDDAWLYIQRNIPLYGAFIQAGFDPDLVLEQLRAAHEMYVLPTLNARLQINVGGISLSIPRLGDLITSEGLLTALIAIAINRGTGAMSRLVSEIVSTLAQAKGLNTAEALHQLDEYLICQTIADTTTDPRIRDRAQGAINAGLPFAKAT
;
A
#
# COMPACT_ATOMS: atom_id res chain seq x y z
N MET A 1 -23.63 -26.37 -0.37
CA MET A 1 -22.48 -25.81 -1.17
C MET A 1 -23.08 -25.00 -2.30
N THR A 2 -22.73 -23.75 -2.39
CA THR A 2 -23.19 -22.87 -3.47
C THR A 2 -22.17 -22.95 -4.63
N THR A 3 -22.65 -22.96 -5.86
CA THR A 3 -21.78 -22.88 -7.05
C THR A 3 -22.06 -21.58 -7.79
N TYR A 4 -21.04 -21.05 -8.48
CA TYR A 4 -21.14 -19.85 -9.30
C TYR A 4 -20.51 -20.10 -10.67
N THR A 5 -21.20 -19.71 -11.73
CA THR A 5 -20.68 -19.79 -13.08
C THR A 5 -20.05 -18.45 -13.47
N VAL A 6 -18.79 -18.46 -13.83
CA VAL A 6 -18.01 -17.28 -14.22
C VAL A 6 -18.61 -16.65 -15.48
N VAL A 7 -18.85 -15.35 -15.43
CA VAL A 7 -19.32 -14.56 -16.57
C VAL A 7 -18.21 -13.61 -17.08
N ALA A 8 -18.41 -13.01 -18.24
CA ALA A 8 -17.45 -12.07 -18.81
C ALA A 8 -17.25 -10.87 -17.87
N GLY A 9 -15.99 -10.56 -17.57
CA GLY A 9 -15.60 -9.50 -16.64
C GLY A 9 -15.37 -9.96 -15.20
N ASP A 10 -15.67 -11.24 -14.88
CA ASP A 10 -15.38 -11.77 -13.55
C ASP A 10 -13.89 -11.99 -13.31
N THR A 11 -13.48 -11.73 -12.09
CA THR A 11 -12.16 -12.09 -11.53
C THR A 11 -12.38 -12.92 -10.27
N LEU A 12 -11.37 -13.70 -9.85
CA LEU A 12 -11.44 -14.40 -8.56
C LEU A 12 -11.73 -13.44 -7.40
N PHE A 13 -11.18 -12.24 -7.47
CA PHE A 13 -11.40 -11.20 -6.48
C PHE A 13 -12.87 -10.72 -6.45
N SER A 14 -13.47 -10.39 -7.63
CA SER A 14 -14.86 -9.95 -7.69
C SER A 14 -15.84 -11.03 -7.20
N ILE A 15 -15.56 -12.31 -7.53
CA ILE A 15 -16.38 -13.44 -7.11
C ILE A 15 -16.22 -13.72 -5.61
N ALA A 16 -14.98 -13.77 -5.10
CA ALA A 16 -14.68 -13.96 -3.69
C ALA A 16 -15.41 -12.93 -2.82
N ARG A 17 -15.34 -11.67 -3.25
CA ARG A 17 -16.01 -10.56 -2.59
C ARG A 17 -17.53 -10.65 -2.65
N ARG A 18 -18.11 -10.94 -3.80
CA ARG A 18 -19.56 -11.10 -3.98
C ARG A 18 -20.14 -12.12 -3.00
N PHE A 19 -19.39 -13.18 -2.70
CA PHE A 19 -19.81 -14.26 -1.83
C PHE A 19 -19.23 -14.16 -0.41
N GLN A 20 -18.54 -13.04 -0.07
CA GLN A 20 -17.96 -12.79 1.26
C GLN A 20 -16.99 -13.88 1.72
N VAL A 21 -16.20 -14.42 0.80
CA VAL A 21 -15.13 -15.39 1.06
C VAL A 21 -13.78 -14.79 0.62
N SER A 22 -12.68 -15.28 1.18
CA SER A 22 -11.37 -14.84 0.71
C SER A 22 -11.01 -15.44 -0.65
N VAL A 23 -10.20 -14.74 -1.45
CA VAL A 23 -9.65 -15.26 -2.71
C VAL A 23 -8.90 -16.57 -2.46
N ALA A 24 -8.16 -16.64 -1.34
CA ALA A 24 -7.41 -17.83 -0.95
C ALA A 24 -8.32 -19.04 -0.69
N GLU A 25 -9.45 -18.84 -0.01
CA GLU A 25 -10.45 -19.91 0.23
C GLU A 25 -11.12 -20.33 -1.08
N LEU A 26 -11.48 -19.37 -1.93
CA LEU A 26 -12.07 -19.64 -3.24
C LEU A 26 -11.10 -20.45 -4.14
N ARG A 27 -9.81 -20.08 -4.15
CA ARG A 27 -8.76 -20.85 -4.85
C ARG A 27 -8.61 -22.27 -4.33
N ARG A 28 -8.50 -22.40 -3.01
CA ARG A 28 -8.32 -23.71 -2.35
C ARG A 28 -9.51 -24.63 -2.61
N SER A 29 -10.74 -24.10 -2.49
CA SER A 29 -11.97 -24.87 -2.69
C SER A 29 -12.16 -25.34 -4.14
N ASN A 30 -11.43 -24.74 -5.09
CA ASN A 30 -11.54 -25.02 -6.51
C ASN A 30 -10.24 -25.56 -7.12
N ASN A 31 -9.20 -25.80 -6.33
CA ASN A 31 -7.89 -26.28 -6.77
C ASN A 31 -7.29 -25.43 -7.93
N LEU A 32 -7.45 -24.09 -7.86
CA LEU A 32 -7.00 -23.22 -8.92
C LEU A 32 -5.49 -22.96 -8.83
N ALA A 33 -4.76 -23.28 -9.86
CA ALA A 33 -3.32 -23.02 -9.95
C ALA A 33 -2.98 -21.57 -10.30
N SER A 34 -3.94 -20.79 -10.83
CA SER A 34 -3.79 -19.37 -11.19
C SER A 34 -5.10 -18.62 -11.01
N ASP A 35 -5.05 -17.29 -11.04
CA ASP A 35 -6.22 -16.42 -10.93
C ASP A 35 -7.00 -16.27 -12.26
N ASN A 36 -6.52 -16.90 -13.32
CA ASN A 36 -7.17 -16.85 -14.62
C ASN A 36 -8.44 -17.72 -14.63
N LEU A 37 -9.58 -17.07 -14.79
CA LEU A 37 -10.88 -17.73 -14.95
C LEU A 37 -11.28 -17.77 -16.42
N ARG A 38 -12.07 -18.79 -16.77
CA ARG A 38 -12.71 -18.89 -18.09
C ARG A 38 -14.18 -18.60 -17.95
N VAL A 39 -14.75 -17.82 -18.87
CA VAL A 39 -16.19 -17.64 -18.95
C VAL A 39 -16.87 -19.00 -19.08
N GLY A 40 -17.90 -19.25 -18.28
CA GLY A 40 -18.57 -20.53 -18.18
C GLY A 40 -17.93 -21.50 -17.15
N GLN A 41 -16.79 -21.20 -16.56
CA GLN A 41 -16.19 -22.02 -15.51
C GLN A 41 -17.07 -22.01 -14.26
N VAL A 42 -17.33 -23.20 -13.71
CA VAL A 42 -18.13 -23.32 -12.48
C VAL A 42 -17.21 -23.37 -11.28
N LEU A 43 -17.38 -22.44 -10.36
CA LEU A 43 -16.65 -22.38 -9.10
C LEU A 43 -17.52 -22.82 -7.92
N ARG A 44 -16.94 -23.62 -7.02
CA ARG A 44 -17.52 -23.95 -5.72
C ARG A 44 -17.26 -22.77 -4.78
N ILE A 45 -18.31 -22.22 -4.20
CA ILE A 45 -18.20 -21.13 -3.23
C ILE A 45 -18.18 -21.76 -1.83
N PRO A 46 -17.08 -21.63 -1.06
CA PRO A 46 -17.07 -22.09 0.33
C PRO A 46 -18.10 -21.31 1.13
N VAL A 47 -18.79 -21.98 2.04
CA VAL A 47 -19.67 -21.28 2.98
C VAL A 47 -18.76 -20.49 3.92
N ALA A 48 -18.96 -19.18 4.00
CA ALA A 48 -18.29 -18.36 5.00
C ALA A 48 -18.55 -19.01 6.38
N SER A 49 -17.49 -19.44 7.04
CA SER A 49 -17.59 -19.89 8.43
C SER A 49 -18.06 -18.67 9.22
N ALA A 50 -19.29 -18.72 9.72
CA ALA A 50 -19.78 -17.70 10.64
C ALA A 50 -18.75 -17.58 11.77
N PRO A 51 -18.41 -16.35 12.21
CA PRO A 51 -17.59 -16.19 13.39
C PRO A 51 -18.29 -16.98 14.51
N SER A 52 -17.59 -17.96 15.06
CA SER A 52 -18.06 -18.74 16.19
C SER A 52 -18.42 -17.77 17.30
N THR A 53 -19.72 -17.67 17.58
CA THR A 53 -20.21 -16.99 18.78
C THR A 53 -19.50 -17.62 19.98
N PRO A 54 -18.89 -16.82 20.86
CA PRO A 54 -18.36 -17.35 22.10
C PRO A 54 -19.53 -17.91 22.94
N PRO A 55 -19.32 -19.03 23.62
CA PRO A 55 -20.36 -19.60 24.49
C PRO A 55 -20.71 -18.57 25.57
N SER A 56 -21.98 -18.37 25.73
CA SER A 56 -22.64 -17.57 26.74
C SER A 56 -22.32 -18.08 28.16
N SER A 57 -22.05 -17.10 29.05
CA SER A 57 -22.11 -17.20 30.53
C SER A 57 -21.08 -18.11 31.23
N GLY A 58 -19.97 -17.49 31.57
CA GLY A 58 -19.23 -17.79 32.79
C GLY A 58 -18.89 -16.45 33.45
N SER A 59 -19.40 -16.23 34.62
CA SER A 59 -19.17 -15.04 35.45
C SER A 59 -17.66 -14.89 35.72
N HIS A 60 -17.01 -13.97 35.01
CA HIS A 60 -15.65 -13.53 35.34
C HIS A 60 -15.73 -12.33 36.28
N PRO A 61 -14.91 -12.28 37.31
CA PRO A 61 -14.78 -11.08 38.15
C PRO A 61 -14.34 -9.87 37.30
N PRO A 62 -14.70 -8.64 37.69
CA PRO A 62 -14.40 -7.45 36.87
C PRO A 62 -12.89 -7.34 36.63
N ALA A 63 -12.52 -7.24 35.35
CA ALA A 63 -11.13 -7.01 34.96
C ALA A 63 -10.60 -5.77 35.67
N SER A 64 -9.54 -5.93 36.47
CA SER A 64 -8.86 -4.82 37.13
C SER A 64 -8.26 -3.89 36.08
N LEU A 65 -8.74 -2.65 36.04
CA LEU A 65 -8.16 -1.60 35.20
C LEU A 65 -6.84 -1.16 35.84
N GLN A 66 -5.75 -1.25 35.09
CA GLN A 66 -4.50 -0.58 35.47
C GLN A 66 -4.59 0.88 35.05
N VAL A 67 -4.02 1.76 35.88
CA VAL A 67 -3.98 3.20 35.63
C VAL A 67 -2.54 3.63 35.38
N LEU A 68 -2.26 4.09 34.14
CA LEU A 68 -0.97 4.66 33.79
C LEU A 68 -1.00 6.19 33.98
N THR A 69 0.14 6.75 34.36
CA THR A 69 0.31 8.21 34.47
C THR A 69 0.91 8.74 33.18
N TYR A 70 0.29 9.76 32.58
CA TYR A 70 0.75 10.39 31.34
C TYR A 70 0.78 11.92 31.48
N GLN A 71 1.86 12.54 31.03
CA GLN A 71 1.98 14.01 31.00
C GLN A 71 1.64 14.53 29.60
N VAL A 72 0.67 15.42 29.51
CA VAL A 72 0.18 16.04 28.28
C VAL A 72 1.28 16.85 27.58
N VAL A 73 1.54 16.60 26.33
CA VAL A 73 2.47 17.34 25.48
C VAL A 73 1.74 18.23 24.48
N ARG A 74 2.47 19.16 23.87
CA ARG A 74 1.90 20.08 22.87
C ARG A 74 1.29 19.32 21.70
N GLY A 75 0.03 19.58 21.40
CA GLY A 75 -0.72 18.91 20.32
C GLY A 75 -1.58 17.72 20.77
N ASP A 76 -1.50 17.33 22.06
CA ASP A 76 -2.36 16.28 22.60
C ASP A 76 -3.82 16.72 22.74
N THR A 77 -4.70 15.76 22.46
CA THR A 77 -6.12 15.82 22.76
C THR A 77 -6.54 14.56 23.53
N LEU A 78 -7.65 14.61 24.25
CA LEU A 78 -8.18 13.41 24.93
C LEU A 78 -8.37 12.24 23.94
N SER A 79 -8.78 12.53 22.72
CA SER A 79 -8.99 11.50 21.69
C SER A 79 -7.67 10.90 21.18
N SER A 80 -6.61 11.71 20.99
CA SER A 80 -5.30 11.22 20.57
C SER A 80 -4.65 10.37 21.67
N ILE A 81 -4.75 10.81 22.93
CA ILE A 81 -4.25 10.05 24.09
C ILE A 81 -5.03 8.74 24.25
N ALA A 82 -6.38 8.78 24.18
CA ALA A 82 -7.21 7.59 24.29
C ALA A 82 -6.83 6.51 23.26
N ARG A 83 -6.66 6.91 22.00
CA ARG A 83 -6.23 6.01 20.92
C ARG A 83 -4.84 5.43 21.17
N ARG A 84 -3.89 6.26 21.63
CA ARG A 84 -2.52 5.83 21.92
C ARG A 84 -2.44 4.78 23.02
N PHE A 85 -3.34 4.83 24.02
CA PHE A 85 -3.34 3.94 25.17
C PHE A 85 -4.45 2.87 25.13
N GLY A 86 -5.13 2.69 24.01
CA GLY A 86 -6.15 1.65 23.84
C GLY A 86 -7.36 1.82 24.76
N THR A 87 -7.72 3.08 25.09
CA THR A 87 -8.85 3.43 25.97
C THR A 87 -9.77 4.42 25.25
N THR A 88 -10.74 4.99 25.95
CA THR A 88 -11.64 6.00 25.38
C THR A 88 -11.45 7.38 26.03
N ALA A 89 -11.68 8.45 25.25
CA ALA A 89 -11.63 9.82 25.78
C ALA A 89 -12.58 10.01 26.99
N ALA A 90 -13.75 9.34 26.94
CA ALA A 90 -14.71 9.34 28.05
C ALA A 90 -14.16 8.64 29.30
N ALA A 91 -13.41 7.54 29.14
CA ALA A 91 -12.78 6.84 30.26
C ALA A 91 -11.68 7.71 30.91
N ILE A 92 -10.83 8.36 30.09
CA ILE A 92 -9.80 9.29 30.59
C ILE A 92 -10.46 10.45 31.30
N LYS A 93 -11.50 11.05 30.73
CA LYS A 93 -12.23 12.17 31.30
C LYS A 93 -12.83 11.82 32.66
N ARG A 94 -13.47 10.65 32.77
CA ARG A 94 -14.05 10.13 34.02
C ARG A 94 -12.99 9.86 35.09
N GLU A 95 -11.87 9.21 34.72
CA GLU A 95 -10.78 8.85 35.63
C GLU A 95 -10.11 10.10 36.23
N ASN A 96 -10.06 11.20 35.46
CA ASN A 96 -9.41 12.45 35.86
C ASN A 96 -10.43 13.52 36.29
N GLN A 97 -11.72 13.21 36.39
CA GLN A 97 -12.79 14.13 36.79
C GLN A 97 -12.81 15.44 35.96
N LEU A 98 -12.45 15.34 34.67
CA LEU A 98 -12.35 16.51 33.79
C LEU A 98 -13.74 17.03 33.41
N LYS A 99 -14.01 18.31 33.73
CA LYS A 99 -15.27 18.97 33.33
C LYS A 99 -15.29 19.38 31.86
N SER A 100 -14.12 19.59 31.23
CA SER A 100 -13.98 19.94 29.80
C SER A 100 -13.04 18.97 29.09
N SER A 101 -13.00 19.04 27.77
CA SER A 101 -12.05 18.25 26.94
C SER A 101 -10.74 19.00 26.70
N THR A 102 -10.60 20.22 27.19
CA THR A 102 -9.40 21.05 27.02
C THR A 102 -8.30 20.56 27.94
N LEU A 103 -7.13 20.28 27.41
CA LEU A 103 -5.94 19.86 28.13
C LEU A 103 -4.91 20.98 28.17
N LYS A 104 -4.14 21.05 29.25
CA LYS A 104 -2.98 21.97 29.35
C LYS A 104 -1.69 21.18 29.15
N VAL A 105 -0.75 21.74 28.40
CA VAL A 105 0.60 21.15 28.26
C VAL A 105 1.23 21.07 29.66
N GLY A 106 1.82 19.89 29.95
CA GLY A 106 2.35 19.58 31.28
C GLY A 106 1.31 19.00 32.27
N GLN A 107 0.03 18.98 31.92
CA GLN A 107 -1.00 18.37 32.77
C GLN A 107 -0.78 16.86 32.90
N THR A 108 -0.82 16.34 34.11
CA THR A 108 -0.72 14.90 34.36
C THR A 108 -2.11 14.27 34.33
N LEU A 109 -2.24 13.22 33.53
CA LEU A 109 -3.47 12.43 33.38
C LEU A 109 -3.27 11.00 33.87
N ARG A 110 -4.27 10.46 34.53
CA ARG A 110 -4.41 9.03 34.84
C ARG A 110 -5.15 8.37 33.72
N ILE A 111 -4.52 7.44 33.06
CA ILE A 111 -5.06 6.75 31.86
C ILE A 111 -5.50 5.33 32.26
N PRO A 112 -6.80 5.05 32.32
CA PRO A 112 -7.28 3.70 32.59
C PRO A 112 -7.05 2.83 31.34
N VAL A 113 -6.21 1.81 31.49
CA VAL A 113 -5.92 0.83 30.45
C VAL A 113 -6.44 -0.53 30.89
N LYS A 114 -6.95 -1.33 29.95
CA LYS A 114 -7.32 -2.71 30.23
C LYS A 114 -6.03 -3.46 30.59
N ALA A 115 -5.98 -4.08 31.77
CA ALA A 115 -4.81 -4.87 32.15
C ALA A 115 -4.50 -5.87 31.04
N PRO A 116 -3.22 -6.05 30.64
CA PRO A 116 -2.84 -7.13 29.77
C PRO A 116 -3.33 -8.43 30.44
N VAL A 117 -3.93 -9.31 29.66
CA VAL A 117 -4.16 -10.71 30.12
C VAL A 117 -2.83 -11.20 30.67
N PRO A 118 -2.76 -11.78 31.89
CA PRO A 118 -1.49 -12.28 32.42
C PRO A 118 -0.89 -13.19 31.35
N PRO A 119 0.41 -13.02 31.04
CA PRO A 119 1.07 -13.85 30.06
C PRO A 119 0.86 -15.32 30.46
N PRO A 120 0.60 -16.22 29.52
CA PRO A 120 0.75 -17.64 29.80
C PRO A 120 2.12 -17.84 30.43
N SER A 121 2.21 -18.75 31.39
CA SER A 121 3.43 -19.08 32.17
C SER A 121 4.69 -18.87 31.35
N PRO A 122 5.77 -18.25 31.88
CA PRO A 122 6.91 -17.85 31.10
C PRO A 122 7.37 -19.04 30.25
N PRO A 123 7.51 -18.83 28.91
CA PRO A 123 8.22 -19.82 28.11
C PRO A 123 9.61 -19.99 28.72
N PRO A 124 10.24 -21.17 28.57
CA PRO A 124 11.61 -21.36 29.01
C PRO A 124 12.44 -20.14 28.59
N PRO A 125 13.45 -19.73 29.40
CA PRO A 125 14.17 -18.49 29.21
C PRO A 125 14.47 -18.27 27.73
N SER A 126 13.99 -17.17 27.21
CA SER A 126 14.26 -16.77 25.81
C SER A 126 15.76 -16.91 25.59
N PRO A 127 16.19 -17.53 24.50
CA PRO A 127 17.60 -17.48 24.14
C PRO A 127 18.00 -15.99 24.20
N SER A 128 19.15 -15.70 24.76
CA SER A 128 19.76 -14.36 24.83
C SER A 128 19.43 -13.57 23.57
N PRO A 129 19.15 -12.25 23.68
CA PRO A 129 18.89 -11.45 22.51
C PRO A 129 19.93 -11.84 21.47
N ALA A 130 19.42 -12.24 20.29
CA ALA A 130 20.28 -12.63 19.20
C ALA A 130 21.34 -11.54 19.04
N PRO A 131 22.61 -11.88 18.88
CA PRO A 131 23.64 -10.87 18.65
C PRO A 131 23.14 -9.93 17.55
N PRO A 132 23.42 -8.62 17.63
CA PRO A 132 23.04 -7.69 16.58
C PRO A 132 23.40 -8.33 15.25
N PRO A 133 22.53 -8.25 14.22
CA PRO A 133 22.80 -8.89 12.94
C PRO A 133 24.22 -8.53 12.54
N PRO A 134 25.01 -9.49 12.05
CA PRO A 134 26.40 -9.24 11.73
C PRO A 134 26.43 -7.99 10.84
N VAL A 135 27.33 -7.06 11.17
CA VAL A 135 27.61 -5.91 10.32
C VAL A 135 28.06 -6.53 9.00
N VAL A 136 27.16 -6.59 8.03
CA VAL A 136 27.47 -7.07 6.69
C VAL A 136 28.35 -5.96 6.11
N ASN A 137 29.63 -6.17 6.12
CA ASN A 137 30.54 -5.29 5.39
C ASN A 137 30.07 -5.27 3.93
N PRO A 138 30.13 -4.10 3.26
CA PRO A 138 29.78 -4.05 1.86
C PRO A 138 30.58 -5.14 1.12
N PRO A 139 29.93 -5.91 0.23
CA PRO A 139 30.60 -7.01 -0.47
C PRO A 139 31.80 -6.50 -1.23
N SER A 140 32.88 -7.28 -1.29
CA SER A 140 34.04 -6.93 -2.11
C SER A 140 33.63 -6.85 -3.60
N PRO A 141 34.36 -6.11 -4.44
CA PRO A 141 34.02 -5.99 -5.86
C PRO A 141 33.82 -7.32 -6.58
N GLY A 142 34.53 -8.36 -6.21
CA GLY A 142 34.35 -9.72 -6.75
C GLY A 142 33.03 -10.37 -6.32
N ASP A 143 32.56 -10.10 -5.12
CA ASP A 143 31.40 -10.80 -4.55
C ASP A 143 30.09 -10.34 -5.17
N TYR A 144 29.86 -9.01 -5.34
CA TYR A 144 28.60 -8.52 -5.91
C TYR A 144 28.50 -8.80 -7.41
N LEU A 145 29.62 -8.84 -8.16
CA LEU A 145 29.60 -9.23 -9.56
C LEU A 145 29.27 -10.72 -9.72
N SER A 146 29.82 -11.57 -8.86
CA SER A 146 29.48 -12.98 -8.81
C SER A 146 27.98 -13.17 -8.45
N ALA A 147 27.48 -12.43 -7.47
CA ALA A 147 26.06 -12.48 -7.10
C ALA A 147 25.13 -12.04 -8.24
N ARG A 148 25.51 -11.11 -9.10
CA ARG A 148 24.73 -10.72 -10.29
C ARG A 148 24.61 -11.85 -11.31
N GLN A 149 25.58 -12.77 -11.39
CA GLN A 149 25.57 -13.88 -12.32
C GLN A 149 24.48 -14.93 -12.01
N GLN A 150 23.88 -14.89 -10.81
CA GLN A 150 22.71 -15.71 -10.50
C GLN A 150 21.50 -15.36 -11.36
N PHE A 151 21.41 -14.14 -11.90
CA PHE A 151 20.35 -13.65 -12.75
C PHE A 151 20.68 -13.93 -14.23
N LEU A 152 20.10 -14.97 -14.78
CA LEU A 152 20.42 -15.44 -16.13
C LEU A 152 19.57 -14.71 -17.15
N LEU A 153 20.17 -13.80 -17.91
CA LEU A 153 19.52 -13.05 -18.97
C LEU A 153 19.62 -13.80 -20.31
N ARG A 154 18.47 -13.98 -20.95
CA ARG A 154 18.36 -14.45 -22.31
C ARG A 154 17.67 -13.39 -23.17
N VAL A 155 18.32 -12.98 -24.25
CA VAL A 155 17.73 -12.07 -25.23
C VAL A 155 17.15 -12.89 -26.37
N LEU A 156 15.86 -12.68 -26.66
CA LEU A 156 15.13 -13.36 -27.72
C LEU A 156 14.91 -12.38 -28.87
N PRO A 157 15.43 -12.64 -30.07
CA PRO A 157 15.14 -11.81 -31.21
C PRO A 157 13.67 -11.92 -31.61
N ASP A 158 13.04 -10.79 -31.88
CA ASP A 158 11.68 -10.72 -32.41
C ASP A 158 11.58 -9.64 -33.50
N ALA A 159 10.59 -9.75 -34.38
CA ALA A 159 10.39 -8.79 -35.46
C ALA A 159 9.96 -7.43 -34.88
N GLY A 160 10.90 -6.50 -34.80
CA GLY A 160 10.65 -5.09 -34.44
C GLY A 160 10.85 -4.70 -32.99
N PHE A 161 11.04 -5.64 -32.04
CA PHE A 161 11.39 -5.38 -30.65
C PHE A 161 12.17 -6.54 -30.03
N ARG A 162 12.84 -6.26 -28.91
CA ARG A 162 13.58 -7.28 -28.17
C ARG A 162 12.74 -7.80 -27.02
N ARG A 163 12.71 -9.11 -26.89
CA ARG A 163 12.17 -9.80 -25.72
C ARG A 163 13.31 -10.28 -24.85
N TYR A 164 13.09 -10.26 -23.56
CA TYR A 164 14.07 -10.70 -22.58
C TYR A 164 13.42 -11.73 -21.65
N GLU A 165 14.12 -12.78 -21.35
CA GLU A 165 13.80 -13.69 -20.27
C GLU A 165 14.90 -13.57 -19.22
N LEU A 166 14.52 -13.15 -18.02
CA LEU A 166 15.41 -13.09 -16.86
C LEU A 166 14.99 -14.17 -15.89
N THR A 167 15.86 -15.16 -15.71
CA THR A 167 15.67 -16.22 -14.72
C THR A 167 16.18 -15.71 -13.36
N VAL A 168 15.29 -15.69 -12.38
CA VAL A 168 15.53 -15.11 -11.06
C VAL A 168 15.31 -16.19 -9.99
N PRO A 169 16.35 -16.67 -9.31
CA PRO A 169 16.18 -17.51 -8.13
C PRO A 169 15.62 -16.67 -6.98
N LEU A 170 14.61 -17.19 -6.29
CA LEU A 170 14.00 -16.51 -5.14
C LEU A 170 14.61 -17.00 -3.83
N LEU A 171 14.48 -16.21 -2.76
CA LEU A 171 15.04 -16.54 -1.44
C LEU A 171 14.40 -17.79 -0.81
N ASN A 172 13.23 -18.19 -1.25
CA ASN A 172 12.55 -19.42 -0.82
C ASN A 172 12.96 -20.68 -1.62
N GLY A 173 13.94 -20.55 -2.51
CA GLY A 173 14.45 -21.64 -3.35
C GLY A 173 13.67 -21.89 -4.64
N SER A 174 12.55 -21.20 -4.88
CA SER A 174 11.85 -21.26 -6.16
C SER A 174 12.52 -20.37 -7.21
N VAL A 175 12.08 -20.48 -8.46
CA VAL A 175 12.62 -19.72 -9.59
C VAL A 175 11.49 -19.02 -10.33
N VAL A 176 11.69 -17.76 -10.68
CA VAL A 176 10.81 -16.99 -11.56
C VAL A 176 11.51 -16.74 -12.89
N VAL A 177 10.80 -16.91 -13.99
CA VAL A 177 11.22 -16.46 -15.32
C VAL A 177 10.42 -15.21 -15.68
N ALA A 178 11.06 -14.07 -15.52
CA ALA A 178 10.47 -12.78 -15.86
C ALA A 178 10.59 -12.53 -17.38
N ARG A 179 9.45 -12.44 -18.05
CA ARG A 179 9.38 -12.14 -19.48
C ARG A 179 9.13 -10.65 -19.66
N MET A 180 10.11 -9.98 -20.21
CA MET A 180 10.15 -8.54 -20.42
C MET A 180 10.24 -8.21 -21.91
N ARG A 181 9.84 -7.00 -22.25
CA ARG A 181 10.04 -6.46 -23.60
C ARG A 181 10.54 -5.04 -23.52
N ASP A 182 11.35 -4.61 -24.47
CA ASP A 182 11.57 -3.21 -24.69
C ASP A 182 10.29 -2.56 -25.22
N ASN A 183 10.03 -1.34 -24.79
CA ASN A 183 8.81 -0.64 -25.18
C ASN A 183 9.06 0.15 -26.47
N ILE A 184 8.77 -0.46 -27.61
CA ILE A 184 8.89 0.18 -28.94
C ILE A 184 7.67 1.06 -29.25
N MET A 185 6.67 1.14 -28.40
CA MET A 185 5.55 2.03 -28.67
C MET A 185 6.05 3.46 -28.70
N GLN A 186 5.98 4.10 -29.85
CA GLN A 186 6.25 5.52 -30.10
C GLN A 186 5.22 6.38 -29.33
N SER A 187 5.23 6.27 -28.01
CA SER A 187 4.42 7.14 -27.18
C SER A 187 5.21 8.40 -26.89
N VAL A 188 4.52 9.54 -26.86
CA VAL A 188 5.09 10.89 -26.55
C VAL A 188 5.80 10.91 -25.19
N HIS A 189 5.63 9.88 -24.36
CA HIS A 189 6.18 9.76 -23.01
C HIS A 189 7.45 8.90 -22.92
N MET A 190 7.88 8.29 -24.02
CA MET A 190 9.04 7.43 -24.07
C MET A 190 10.30 8.26 -24.12
N ARG A 191 11.11 8.19 -23.06
CA ARG A 191 12.42 8.88 -22.98
C ARG A 191 13.59 7.95 -23.30
N TYR A 192 13.44 6.68 -22.99
CA TYR A 192 14.46 5.64 -23.17
C TYR A 192 13.91 4.51 -24.05
N PRO A 193 14.23 4.49 -25.37
CA PRO A 193 13.70 3.49 -26.31
C PRO A 193 14.09 2.05 -25.96
N GLU A 194 15.26 1.87 -25.32
CA GLU A 194 15.75 0.58 -24.81
C GLU A 194 15.17 0.19 -23.44
N GLY A 195 14.32 1.03 -22.88
CA GLY A 195 13.69 0.78 -21.59
C GLY A 195 12.71 -0.39 -21.64
N ILE A 196 12.58 -1.07 -20.52
CA ILE A 196 11.84 -2.32 -20.38
C ILE A 196 10.48 -2.07 -19.74
N LEU A 197 9.48 -2.83 -20.17
CA LEU A 197 8.21 -3.01 -19.49
C LEU A 197 8.08 -4.45 -18.99
N TYR A 198 7.87 -4.61 -17.70
CA TYR A 198 7.56 -5.86 -17.02
C TYR A 198 6.39 -5.65 -16.06
N PRO A 199 5.21 -6.22 -16.30
CA PRO A 199 4.01 -5.99 -15.48
C PRO A 199 4.04 -6.70 -14.11
N GLY A 200 5.05 -7.57 -13.89
CA GLY A 200 5.17 -8.37 -12.68
C GLY A 200 4.35 -9.67 -12.71
N GLN A 201 4.68 -10.57 -11.80
CA GLN A 201 4.03 -11.88 -11.63
C GLN A 201 3.73 -12.18 -10.14
N SER A 202 4.23 -11.37 -9.21
CA SER A 202 4.07 -11.62 -7.77
C SER A 202 2.60 -11.72 -7.36
N THR A 203 2.30 -12.74 -6.55
CA THR A 203 0.98 -13.00 -5.98
C THR A 203 1.06 -13.08 -4.45
N ILE A 204 1.99 -12.34 -3.84
CA ILE A 204 2.11 -12.28 -2.38
C ILE A 204 0.82 -11.74 -1.80
N ASP A 205 0.23 -12.51 -0.88
CA ASP A 205 -0.88 -12.11 -0.02
C ASP A 205 -0.36 -12.07 1.41
N LEU A 206 -0.49 -10.92 2.07
CA LEU A 206 -0.01 -10.73 3.43
C LEU A 206 -1.16 -10.92 4.42
N PRO A 207 -0.92 -11.61 5.56
CA PRO A 207 -1.90 -11.72 6.64
C PRO A 207 -2.31 -10.35 7.19
N ASP A 208 -3.56 -10.25 7.68
CA ASP A 208 -4.12 -8.99 8.20
C ASP A 208 -3.27 -8.39 9.34
N GLU A 209 -2.68 -9.23 10.19
CA GLU A 209 -1.80 -8.78 11.28
C GLU A 209 -0.55 -8.07 10.76
N ARG A 210 0.00 -8.55 9.66
CA ARG A 210 1.15 -7.91 9.02
C ARG A 210 0.77 -6.59 8.37
N ILE A 211 -0.36 -6.54 7.67
CA ILE A 211 -0.92 -5.32 7.08
C ILE A 211 -1.17 -4.28 8.18
N ALA A 212 -1.77 -4.68 9.30
CA ALA A 212 -2.01 -3.79 10.44
C ALA A 212 -0.72 -3.28 11.08
N SER A 213 0.36 -4.07 11.05
CA SER A 213 1.65 -3.66 11.62
C SER A 213 2.29 -2.45 10.94
N VAL A 214 1.90 -2.16 9.70
CA VAL A 214 2.32 -0.96 8.95
C VAL A 214 1.28 0.18 9.01
N GLY A 215 0.26 0.04 9.84
CA GLY A 215 -0.76 1.06 10.07
C GLY A 215 -1.90 1.07 9.05
N LEU A 216 -1.95 0.11 8.13
CA LEU A 216 -3.04 -0.04 7.16
C LEU A 216 -4.22 -0.79 7.77
N THR A 217 -5.43 -0.34 7.47
CA THR A 217 -6.64 -1.17 7.61
C THR A 217 -6.74 -2.11 6.41
N ARG A 218 -7.51 -3.21 6.55
CA ARG A 218 -7.77 -4.12 5.41
C ARG A 218 -8.39 -3.38 4.22
N GLN A 219 -9.30 -2.44 4.48
CA GLN A 219 -9.93 -1.61 3.45
C GLN A 219 -8.90 -0.75 2.68
N GLN A 220 -7.94 -0.15 3.40
CA GLN A 220 -6.88 0.63 2.77
C GLN A 220 -5.90 -0.24 1.96
N ALA A 221 -5.59 -1.43 2.46
CA ALA A 221 -4.79 -2.39 1.73
C ALA A 221 -5.50 -2.88 0.46
N ALA A 222 -6.81 -3.16 0.53
CA ALA A 222 -7.62 -3.52 -0.62
C ALA A 222 -7.66 -2.38 -1.67
N ALA A 223 -7.70 -1.13 -1.23
CA ALA A 223 -7.60 0.03 -2.13
C ALA A 223 -6.25 0.08 -2.87
N LEU A 224 -5.14 -0.19 -2.17
CA LEU A 224 -3.81 -0.27 -2.79
C LEU A 224 -3.68 -1.48 -3.73
N GLU A 225 -4.26 -2.61 -3.37
CA GLU A 225 -4.30 -3.81 -4.21
C GLU A 225 -5.08 -3.53 -5.51
N PHE A 226 -6.22 -2.84 -5.42
CA PHE A 226 -6.95 -2.41 -6.62
C PHE A 226 -6.10 -1.50 -7.51
N VAL A 227 -5.41 -0.51 -6.94
CA VAL A 227 -4.50 0.36 -7.70
C VAL A 227 -3.41 -0.44 -8.39
N SER A 228 -2.85 -1.45 -7.72
CA SER A 228 -1.81 -2.31 -8.28
C SER A 228 -2.28 -3.12 -9.50
N THR A 229 -3.57 -3.37 -9.65
CA THR A 229 -4.09 -4.04 -10.87
C THR A 229 -3.90 -3.20 -12.14
N HIS A 230 -3.74 -1.88 -11.99
CA HIS A 230 -3.55 -0.94 -13.10
C HIS A 230 -2.11 -0.47 -13.26
N GLU A 231 -1.34 -0.41 -12.17
CA GLU A 231 0.03 0.10 -12.17
C GLU A 231 1.08 -1.01 -12.30
N GLY A 232 0.82 -2.20 -11.75
CA GLY A 232 1.71 -3.36 -11.79
C GLY A 232 1.73 -4.15 -10.49
N LYS A 233 2.27 -5.38 -10.55
CA LYS A 233 2.45 -6.25 -9.39
C LYS A 233 3.58 -5.75 -8.48
N TYR A 234 3.80 -6.39 -7.34
CA TYR A 234 4.88 -6.02 -6.40
C TYR A 234 6.29 -6.12 -7.00
N ASP A 235 6.48 -6.89 -8.04
CA ASP A 235 7.73 -7.08 -8.79
C ASP A 235 7.73 -6.35 -10.16
N ALA A 236 6.72 -5.56 -10.47
CA ALA A 236 6.60 -4.85 -11.75
C ALA A 236 7.70 -3.80 -11.93
N ILE A 237 8.18 -3.68 -13.18
CA ILE A 237 9.25 -2.73 -13.55
C ILE A 237 8.87 -2.00 -14.85
N ASN A 238 9.10 -0.69 -14.82
CA ASN A 238 9.02 0.18 -15.97
C ASN A 238 10.28 1.06 -16.03
N SER A 239 11.00 1.08 -17.15
CA SER A 239 12.25 1.81 -17.27
C SER A 239 12.39 2.61 -18.58
N TYR A 240 11.28 2.95 -19.24
CA TYR A 240 11.27 3.64 -20.53
C TYR A 240 10.91 5.13 -20.46
N ASP A 241 10.37 5.62 -19.38
CA ASP A 241 9.88 7.00 -19.24
C ASP A 241 10.84 7.92 -18.47
N SER A 242 10.38 9.13 -18.16
CA SER A 242 11.16 10.14 -17.45
C SER A 242 11.51 9.78 -16.00
N ALA A 243 10.89 8.74 -15.45
CA ALA A 243 11.20 8.21 -14.13
C ALA A 243 12.53 7.45 -14.08
N ILE A 244 13.16 7.19 -15.23
CA ILE A 244 14.33 6.33 -15.46
C ILE A 244 14.01 4.88 -15.06
N PHE A 245 13.51 4.66 -13.85
CA PHE A 245 13.18 3.35 -13.31
C PHE A 245 11.99 3.48 -12.36
N SER A 246 10.93 2.74 -12.62
CA SER A 246 9.77 2.62 -11.74
C SER A 246 9.59 1.18 -11.30
N TYR A 247 9.17 0.96 -10.07
CA TYR A 247 9.11 -0.36 -9.46
C TYR A 247 7.89 -0.54 -8.55
N GLY A 248 7.35 -1.76 -8.57
CA GLY A 248 6.41 -2.25 -7.57
C GLY A 248 4.95 -1.86 -7.80
N CYS A 249 4.11 -2.14 -6.81
CA CYS A 249 2.66 -2.15 -6.90
C CYS A 249 1.99 -0.80 -7.21
N ILE A 250 2.67 0.30 -7.01
CA ILE A 250 2.20 1.66 -7.35
C ILE A 250 3.20 2.41 -8.24
N GLN A 251 4.15 1.69 -8.84
CA GLN A 251 5.21 2.24 -9.68
C GLN A 251 5.99 3.36 -8.96
N PHE A 252 6.65 3.01 -7.84
CA PHE A 252 7.56 3.93 -7.16
C PHE A 252 8.66 4.42 -8.11
N VAL A 253 8.87 5.73 -8.18
CA VAL A 253 9.70 6.41 -9.17
C VAL A 253 11.15 6.60 -8.67
N GLY A 254 12.15 6.16 -9.43
CA GLY A 254 13.58 6.27 -9.12
C GLY A 254 14.12 7.67 -9.29
N ALA A 255 13.92 8.25 -10.48
CA ALA A 255 14.29 9.62 -10.77
C ALA A 255 13.13 10.56 -10.57
N ALA A 256 13.28 11.53 -9.73
CA ALA A 256 12.55 12.82 -9.72
C ALA A 256 13.24 13.70 -8.70
N ALA A 257 13.49 14.95 -9.04
CA ALA A 257 14.03 15.93 -8.11
C ALA A 257 13.05 16.21 -6.97
N PRO A 258 13.51 16.49 -5.75
CA PRO A 258 14.51 15.78 -4.97
C PRO A 258 13.92 14.54 -4.27
N GLY A 259 14.51 13.38 -4.54
CA GLY A 259 14.21 12.14 -3.80
C GLY A 259 12.99 11.38 -4.28
N GLY A 260 13.08 10.71 -5.46
CA GLY A 260 12.01 9.87 -5.99
C GLY A 260 11.45 8.88 -4.96
N SER A 261 10.19 8.52 -5.10
CA SER A 261 9.49 7.65 -4.15
C SER A 261 10.18 6.28 -3.97
N LEU A 262 10.89 5.80 -5.01
CA LEU A 262 11.66 4.55 -4.94
C LEU A 262 12.91 4.68 -4.06
N ASN A 263 13.59 5.85 -4.03
CA ASN A 263 14.68 6.07 -3.08
C ASN A 263 14.17 5.92 -1.63
N ARG A 264 13.02 6.52 -1.34
CA ARG A 264 12.40 6.40 -0.01
C ARG A 264 12.00 4.97 0.32
N LEU A 265 11.47 4.23 -0.67
CA LEU A 265 11.14 2.81 -0.51
C LEU A 265 12.38 1.99 -0.14
N LEU A 266 13.50 2.14 -0.86
CA LEU A 266 14.75 1.41 -0.58
C LEU A 266 15.32 1.79 0.80
N ILE A 267 15.23 3.06 1.20
CA ILE A 267 15.61 3.51 2.55
C ILE A 267 14.77 2.82 3.61
N ASN A 268 13.44 2.73 3.41
CA ASN A 268 12.54 2.04 4.33
C ASN A 268 12.84 0.54 4.37
N MET A 269 13.03 -0.13 3.23
CA MET A 269 13.41 -1.53 3.17
C MET A 269 14.70 -1.80 3.95
N LYS A 270 15.74 -0.96 3.77
CA LYS A 270 17.00 -1.09 4.52
C LYS A 270 16.80 -0.87 6.02
N ARG A 271 15.92 0.06 6.41
CA ARG A 271 15.65 0.39 7.81
C ARG A 271 14.83 -0.67 8.54
N PHE A 272 13.78 -1.19 7.91
CA PHE A 272 12.79 -2.02 8.58
C PHE A 272 12.94 -3.52 8.29
N ALA A 273 13.62 -3.87 7.18
CA ALA A 273 13.94 -5.23 6.80
C ALA A 273 15.43 -5.39 6.42
N PRO A 274 16.40 -4.98 7.30
CA PRO A 274 17.82 -4.85 6.93
C PRO A 274 18.44 -6.15 6.45
N ALA A 275 18.12 -7.29 7.05
CA ALA A 275 18.64 -8.59 6.64
C ALA A 275 18.18 -8.97 5.21
N ARG A 276 16.90 -8.76 4.91
CA ARG A 276 16.35 -9.01 3.57
C ARG A 276 16.90 -8.02 2.54
N PHE A 277 17.01 -6.76 2.92
CA PHE A 277 17.63 -5.74 2.06
C PHE A 277 19.08 -6.12 1.69
N ALA A 278 19.86 -6.57 2.66
CA ALA A 278 21.23 -7.04 2.41
C ALA A 278 21.26 -8.25 1.46
N GLN A 279 20.41 -9.25 1.70
CA GLN A 279 20.31 -10.46 0.88
C GLN A 279 19.85 -10.20 -0.55
N VAL A 280 19.04 -9.17 -0.80
CA VAL A 280 18.45 -8.91 -2.11
C VAL A 280 19.21 -7.81 -2.85
N PHE A 281 19.51 -6.70 -2.20
CA PHE A 281 20.07 -5.51 -2.85
C PHE A 281 21.55 -5.35 -2.62
N GLN A 282 22.03 -5.42 -1.37
CA GLN A 282 23.45 -5.15 -1.11
C GLN A 282 24.36 -6.23 -1.69
N GLN A 283 23.93 -7.50 -1.69
CA GLN A 283 24.71 -8.58 -2.31
C GLN A 283 25.01 -8.34 -3.81
N VAL A 284 24.17 -7.59 -4.50
CA VAL A 284 24.37 -7.24 -5.93
C VAL A 284 24.90 -5.83 -6.13
N GLY A 285 25.33 -5.17 -5.05
CA GLY A 285 25.92 -3.84 -5.06
C GLY A 285 24.93 -2.69 -5.17
N ILE A 286 23.62 -2.93 -4.94
CA ILE A 286 22.60 -1.87 -4.81
C ILE A 286 22.46 -1.51 -3.34
N ASP A 287 22.56 -0.23 -3.01
CA ASP A 287 22.41 0.26 -1.63
C ASP A 287 21.76 1.65 -1.59
N THR A 288 21.69 2.24 -0.41
CA THR A 288 21.26 3.62 -0.19
C THR A 288 22.16 4.30 0.84
N ASN A 289 22.50 5.56 0.60
CA ASN A 289 23.25 6.40 1.54
C ASN A 289 22.36 7.13 2.56
N GLY A 290 21.06 6.76 2.65
CA GLY A 290 20.09 7.41 3.52
C GLY A 290 19.32 8.58 2.89
N THR A 291 19.70 9.03 1.71
CA THR A 291 19.00 10.08 0.94
C THR A 291 18.62 9.64 -0.46
N THR A 292 19.48 8.85 -1.10
CA THR A 292 19.27 8.35 -2.46
C THR A 292 19.88 6.98 -2.65
N THR A 293 19.52 6.33 -3.74
CA THR A 293 20.06 5.04 -4.16
C THR A 293 21.49 5.16 -4.63
N THR A 294 22.28 4.15 -4.31
CA THR A 294 23.64 3.96 -4.80
C THR A 294 23.76 2.59 -5.45
N VAL A 295 24.68 2.45 -6.39
CA VAL A 295 25.02 1.16 -7.00
C VAL A 295 26.52 1.10 -7.32
N LEU A 296 27.12 -0.05 -7.09
CA LEU A 296 28.49 -0.31 -7.53
C LEU A 296 28.47 -0.69 -9.02
N ASP A 297 29.33 -0.08 -9.83
CA ASP A 297 29.50 -0.49 -11.22
C ASP A 297 30.50 -1.67 -11.34
N GLU A 298 30.77 -2.13 -12.55
CA GLU A 298 31.68 -3.25 -12.83
C GLU A 298 33.14 -2.98 -12.40
N ASN A 299 33.52 -1.72 -12.20
CA ASN A 299 34.86 -1.30 -11.76
C ASN A 299 34.91 -1.04 -10.25
N GLY A 300 33.81 -1.27 -9.51
CA GLY A 300 33.71 -0.99 -8.08
C GLY A 300 33.48 0.50 -7.76
N GLN A 301 33.16 1.33 -8.75
CA GLN A 301 32.85 2.75 -8.52
C GLN A 301 31.40 2.89 -8.06
N VAL A 302 31.19 3.75 -7.07
CA VAL A 302 29.87 4.05 -6.54
C VAL A 302 29.17 5.08 -7.43
N ARG A 303 28.08 4.71 -8.04
CA ARG A 303 27.16 5.63 -8.73
C ARG A 303 26.05 6.05 -7.78
N VAL A 304 25.56 7.28 -7.91
CA VAL A 304 24.65 7.89 -6.93
C VAL A 304 23.48 8.57 -7.63
N GLY A 305 22.27 8.46 -7.08
CA GLY A 305 21.07 9.16 -7.54
C GLY A 305 20.67 8.78 -8.96
N ASP A 306 20.45 9.76 -9.83
CA ASP A 306 20.03 9.51 -11.21
C ASP A 306 21.06 8.71 -12.01
N ASP A 307 22.36 8.88 -11.74
CA ASP A 307 23.41 8.09 -12.38
C ASP A 307 23.33 6.61 -11.94
N ALA A 308 23.00 6.34 -10.68
CA ALA A 308 22.73 4.98 -10.21
C ALA A 308 21.52 4.38 -10.92
N TRP A 309 20.42 5.14 -11.08
CA TRP A 309 19.24 4.67 -11.77
C TRP A 309 19.45 4.42 -13.24
N LEU A 310 20.22 5.28 -13.92
CA LEU A 310 20.63 5.07 -15.32
C LEU A 310 21.51 3.83 -15.49
N TYR A 311 22.40 3.57 -14.54
CA TYR A 311 23.20 2.36 -14.54
C TYR A 311 22.33 1.10 -14.34
N ILE A 312 21.41 1.13 -13.37
CA ILE A 312 20.46 0.02 -13.15
C ILE A 312 19.60 -0.20 -14.39
N GLN A 313 19.04 0.87 -14.96
CA GLN A 313 18.18 0.84 -16.16
C GLN A 313 18.85 0.13 -17.35
N ARG A 314 20.15 0.31 -17.53
CA ARG A 314 20.94 -0.30 -18.63
C ARG A 314 21.43 -1.71 -18.31
N ASN A 315 21.34 -2.17 -17.07
CA ASN A 315 21.86 -3.45 -16.62
C ASN A 315 20.70 -4.38 -16.19
N ILE A 316 20.03 -4.99 -17.18
CA ILE A 316 18.85 -5.87 -16.96
C ILE A 316 19.07 -6.94 -15.89
N PRO A 317 20.25 -7.59 -15.74
CA PRO A 317 20.47 -8.51 -14.61
C PRO A 317 20.16 -7.92 -13.24
N LEU A 318 20.41 -6.61 -13.01
CA LEU A 318 20.10 -5.95 -11.74
C LEU A 318 18.58 -5.89 -11.45
N TYR A 319 17.73 -6.02 -12.47
CA TYR A 319 16.27 -6.12 -12.28
C TYR A 319 15.90 -7.36 -11.46
N GLY A 320 16.75 -8.39 -11.48
CA GLY A 320 16.57 -9.60 -10.68
C GLY A 320 16.42 -9.32 -9.18
N ALA A 321 17.15 -8.34 -8.64
CA ALA A 321 17.01 -7.94 -7.24
C ALA A 321 15.63 -7.34 -6.96
N PHE A 322 15.11 -6.50 -7.83
CA PHE A 322 13.77 -5.92 -7.69
C PHE A 322 12.68 -6.99 -7.84
N ILE A 323 12.88 -7.94 -8.77
CA ILE A 323 11.96 -9.08 -8.91
C ILE A 323 11.98 -9.93 -7.64
N GLN A 324 13.16 -10.30 -7.10
CA GLN A 324 13.27 -11.01 -5.83
C GLN A 324 12.53 -10.28 -4.70
N ALA A 325 12.72 -8.95 -4.59
CA ALA A 325 12.07 -8.12 -3.58
C ALA A 325 10.54 -8.16 -3.67
N GLY A 326 9.98 -8.24 -4.88
CA GLY A 326 8.54 -8.34 -5.09
C GLY A 326 7.95 -9.71 -4.73
N PHE A 327 8.79 -10.72 -4.51
CA PHE A 327 8.40 -12.06 -4.02
C PHE A 327 8.81 -12.31 -2.56
N ASP A 328 9.42 -11.34 -1.88
CA ASP A 328 9.76 -11.45 -0.47
C ASP A 328 8.69 -10.77 0.40
N PRO A 329 8.01 -11.49 1.32
CA PRO A 329 6.92 -10.94 2.12
C PRO A 329 7.33 -9.75 3.01
N ASP A 330 8.58 -9.69 3.46
CA ASP A 330 9.06 -8.60 4.30
C ASP A 330 9.30 -7.33 3.47
N LEU A 331 9.85 -7.46 2.26
CA LEU A 331 10.07 -6.35 1.36
C LEU A 331 8.77 -5.87 0.68
N VAL A 332 7.82 -6.77 0.43
CA VAL A 332 6.46 -6.40 -0.01
C VAL A 332 5.73 -5.61 1.06
N LEU A 333 5.87 -5.98 2.34
CA LEU A 333 5.31 -5.21 3.45
C LEU A 333 5.82 -3.77 3.47
N GLU A 334 7.10 -3.56 3.12
CA GLU A 334 7.67 -2.22 3.04
C GLU A 334 7.15 -1.41 1.84
N GLN A 335 6.76 -2.06 0.74
CA GLN A 335 6.03 -1.37 -0.34
C GLN A 335 4.67 -0.84 0.16
N LEU A 336 3.93 -1.66 0.92
CA LEU A 336 2.65 -1.24 1.51
C LEU A 336 2.84 -0.13 2.55
N ARG A 337 3.86 -0.21 3.41
CA ARG A 337 4.22 0.85 4.36
C ARG A 337 4.52 2.16 3.63
N ALA A 338 5.35 2.12 2.61
CA ALA A 338 5.71 3.29 1.82
C ALA A 338 4.49 3.90 1.11
N ALA A 339 3.62 3.07 0.52
CA ALA A 339 2.38 3.51 -0.11
C ALA A 339 1.42 4.15 0.90
N HIS A 340 1.31 3.57 2.11
CA HIS A 340 0.53 4.13 3.21
C HIS A 340 1.02 5.53 3.59
N GLU A 341 2.32 5.67 3.86
CA GLU A 341 2.92 6.93 4.30
C GLU A 341 2.87 8.02 3.22
N MET A 342 3.06 7.64 1.95
CA MET A 342 3.19 8.61 0.85
C MET A 342 1.86 8.99 0.19
N TYR A 343 0.85 8.11 0.23
CA TYR A 343 -0.38 8.31 -0.53
C TYR A 343 -1.65 8.15 0.31
N VAL A 344 -1.78 7.09 1.12
CA VAL A 344 -3.00 6.83 1.89
C VAL A 344 -3.17 7.88 2.99
N LEU A 345 -2.17 8.05 3.85
CA LEU A 345 -2.22 9.03 4.93
C LEU A 345 -2.37 10.48 4.43
N PRO A 346 -1.61 10.94 3.41
CA PRO A 346 -1.80 12.27 2.85
C PRO A 346 -3.19 12.47 2.24
N THR A 347 -3.75 11.44 1.58
CA THR A 347 -5.12 11.49 1.06
C THR A 347 -6.14 11.66 2.18
N LEU A 348 -6.09 10.82 3.21
CA LEU A 348 -7.01 10.89 4.35
C LEU A 348 -6.87 12.17 5.17
N ASN A 349 -5.66 12.74 5.24
CA ASN A 349 -5.38 13.98 5.98
C ASN A 349 -5.52 15.24 5.10
N ALA A 350 -5.89 15.10 3.83
CA ALA A 350 -6.10 16.25 2.95
C ALA A 350 -7.21 17.16 3.50
N ARG A 351 -6.94 18.46 3.53
CA ARG A 351 -7.95 19.47 3.90
C ARG A 351 -8.76 19.84 2.67
N LEU A 352 -10.08 19.93 2.82
CA LEU A 352 -10.96 20.46 1.79
C LEU A 352 -11.48 21.85 2.16
N GLN A 353 -11.65 22.69 1.14
CA GLN A 353 -12.37 23.97 1.23
C GLN A 353 -13.59 23.88 0.33
N ILE A 354 -14.75 23.86 0.95
CA ILE A 354 -16.04 23.67 0.30
C ILE A 354 -16.79 24.99 0.31
N ASN A 355 -17.29 25.43 -0.84
CA ASN A 355 -18.04 26.68 -0.97
C ASN A 355 -19.47 26.39 -1.39
N VAL A 356 -20.44 26.77 -0.55
CA VAL A 356 -21.87 26.54 -0.78
C VAL A 356 -22.62 27.86 -0.58
N GLY A 357 -23.15 28.43 -1.64
CA GLY A 357 -23.98 29.66 -1.56
C GLY A 357 -23.27 30.84 -0.88
N GLY A 358 -21.97 30.99 -1.09
CA GLY A 358 -21.16 32.02 -0.44
C GLY A 358 -20.66 31.68 0.97
N ILE A 359 -21.02 30.52 1.51
CA ILE A 359 -20.53 30.00 2.79
C ILE A 359 -19.30 29.14 2.51
N SER A 360 -18.17 29.44 3.16
CA SER A 360 -16.94 28.63 3.09
C SER A 360 -16.86 27.68 4.28
N LEU A 361 -16.87 26.37 3.96
CA LEU A 361 -16.74 25.29 4.93
C LEU A 361 -15.35 24.68 4.83
N SER A 362 -14.70 24.46 5.97
CA SER A 362 -13.40 23.76 6.03
C SER A 362 -13.57 22.37 6.62
N ILE A 363 -13.21 21.35 5.85
CA ILE A 363 -13.12 19.97 6.30
C ILE A 363 -11.65 19.71 6.64
N PRO A 364 -11.31 19.53 7.92
CA PRO A 364 -9.91 19.42 8.36
C PRO A 364 -9.21 18.18 7.82
N ARG A 365 -9.98 17.10 7.62
CA ARG A 365 -9.48 15.82 7.12
C ARG A 365 -10.50 15.19 6.19
N LEU A 366 -10.08 14.90 4.97
CA LEU A 366 -10.92 14.20 3.98
C LEU A 366 -11.42 12.84 4.51
N GLY A 367 -10.59 12.12 5.28
CA GLY A 367 -10.95 10.85 5.90
C GLY A 367 -12.08 10.94 6.94
N ASP A 368 -12.45 12.15 7.40
CA ASP A 368 -13.60 12.32 8.26
C ASP A 368 -14.92 12.39 7.42
N LEU A 369 -14.81 12.73 6.15
CA LEU A 369 -15.95 12.80 5.23
C LEU A 369 -16.18 11.49 4.47
N ILE A 370 -15.11 10.73 4.15
CA ILE A 370 -15.17 9.51 3.34
C ILE A 370 -15.27 8.29 4.24
N THR A 371 -16.24 7.42 3.95
CA THR A 371 -16.48 6.19 4.69
C THR A 371 -16.42 4.93 3.83
N SER A 372 -16.51 5.08 2.50
CA SER A 372 -16.55 3.95 1.57
C SER A 372 -15.19 3.56 1.00
N GLU A 373 -15.06 2.28 0.71
CA GLU A 373 -13.90 1.72 0.02
C GLU A 373 -13.80 2.22 -1.42
N GLY A 374 -14.94 2.36 -2.10
CA GLY A 374 -14.98 2.76 -3.50
C GLY A 374 -14.42 4.16 -3.73
N LEU A 375 -14.91 5.16 -2.98
CA LEU A 375 -14.40 6.53 -3.10
C LEU A 375 -12.96 6.63 -2.61
N LEU A 376 -12.62 6.00 -1.48
CA LEU A 376 -11.24 5.97 -0.98
C LEU A 376 -10.27 5.42 -2.03
N THR A 377 -10.62 4.31 -2.68
CA THR A 377 -9.82 3.68 -3.74
C THR A 377 -9.59 4.63 -4.92
N ALA A 378 -10.66 5.26 -5.42
CA ALA A 378 -10.56 6.23 -6.50
C ALA A 378 -9.62 7.39 -6.14
N LEU A 379 -9.75 7.95 -4.94
CA LEU A 379 -8.96 9.10 -4.50
C LEU A 379 -7.49 8.76 -4.25
N ILE A 380 -7.18 7.58 -3.70
CA ILE A 380 -5.80 7.11 -3.58
C ILE A 380 -5.18 6.95 -4.98
N ALA A 381 -5.89 6.34 -5.91
CA ALA A 381 -5.43 6.16 -7.28
C ALA A 381 -5.17 7.51 -8.00
N ILE A 382 -6.04 8.49 -7.79
CA ILE A 382 -5.86 9.85 -8.31
C ILE A 382 -4.65 10.52 -7.65
N ALA A 383 -4.49 10.38 -6.32
CA ALA A 383 -3.37 10.97 -5.58
C ALA A 383 -2.02 10.39 -6.02
N ILE A 384 -1.95 9.09 -6.31
CA ILE A 384 -0.74 8.44 -6.86
C ILE A 384 -0.37 9.04 -8.22
N ASN A 385 -1.36 9.28 -9.09
CA ASN A 385 -1.12 9.72 -10.46
C ASN A 385 -0.92 11.25 -10.59
N ARG A 386 -1.54 12.07 -9.73
CA ARG A 386 -1.60 13.55 -9.87
C ARG A 386 -1.15 14.31 -8.62
N GLY A 387 -0.83 13.59 -7.56
CA GLY A 387 -0.51 14.16 -6.26
C GLY A 387 -1.74 14.55 -5.44
N THR A 388 -1.59 14.49 -4.12
CA THR A 388 -2.65 14.77 -3.14
C THR A 388 -3.23 16.18 -3.28
N GLY A 389 -2.41 17.19 -3.64
CA GLY A 389 -2.88 18.56 -3.81
C GLY A 389 -3.83 18.75 -5.01
N ALA A 390 -3.61 18.03 -6.11
CA ALA A 390 -4.51 18.05 -7.25
C ALA A 390 -5.80 17.29 -6.93
N MET A 391 -5.70 16.16 -6.29
CA MET A 391 -6.82 15.35 -5.82
C MET A 391 -7.73 16.16 -4.88
N SER A 392 -7.17 16.83 -3.85
CA SER A 392 -7.97 17.58 -2.89
C SER A 392 -8.68 18.80 -3.50
N ARG A 393 -8.07 19.49 -4.47
CA ARG A 393 -8.74 20.57 -5.21
C ARG A 393 -9.92 20.03 -6.00
N LEU A 394 -9.74 18.97 -6.77
CA LEU A 394 -10.80 18.33 -7.54
C LEU A 394 -11.98 17.91 -6.64
N VAL A 395 -11.71 17.26 -5.53
CA VAL A 395 -12.74 16.83 -4.58
C VAL A 395 -13.44 18.03 -3.96
N SER A 396 -12.70 19.10 -3.60
CA SER A 396 -13.32 20.33 -3.07
C SER A 396 -14.31 20.95 -4.06
N GLU A 397 -13.97 21.03 -5.34
CA GLU A 397 -14.84 21.56 -6.41
C GLU A 397 -16.11 20.72 -6.57
N ILE A 398 -15.96 19.40 -6.65
CA ILE A 398 -17.08 18.48 -6.86
C ILE A 398 -18.02 18.47 -5.64
N VAL A 399 -17.46 18.36 -4.42
CA VAL A 399 -18.26 18.40 -3.20
C VAL A 399 -18.97 19.74 -3.05
N SER A 400 -18.31 20.86 -3.40
CA SER A 400 -18.98 22.19 -3.43
C SER A 400 -20.19 22.22 -4.37
N THR A 401 -20.02 21.70 -5.58
CA THR A 401 -21.09 21.65 -6.60
C THR A 401 -22.27 20.78 -6.13
N LEU A 402 -21.99 19.59 -5.63
CA LEU A 402 -23.02 18.66 -5.15
C LEU A 402 -23.71 19.17 -3.88
N ALA A 403 -22.97 19.77 -2.96
CA ALA A 403 -23.51 20.36 -1.74
C ALA A 403 -24.40 21.57 -2.06
N GLN A 404 -23.98 22.43 -3.00
CA GLN A 404 -24.78 23.54 -3.49
C GLN A 404 -26.12 23.06 -4.08
N ALA A 405 -26.08 22.04 -4.93
CA ALA A 405 -27.28 21.48 -5.57
C ALA A 405 -28.28 20.88 -4.56
N LYS A 406 -27.79 20.40 -3.40
CA LYS A 406 -28.61 19.81 -2.32
C LYS A 406 -28.89 20.77 -1.16
N GLY A 407 -28.37 22.00 -1.18
CA GLY A 407 -28.53 22.97 -0.10
C GLY A 407 -27.79 22.60 1.20
N LEU A 408 -26.72 21.78 1.13
CA LEU A 408 -25.97 21.29 2.27
C LEU A 408 -24.91 22.34 2.65
N ASN A 409 -25.18 23.16 3.64
CA ASN A 409 -24.40 24.34 3.99
C ASN A 409 -23.69 24.26 5.35
N THR A 410 -23.60 23.09 5.94
CA THR A 410 -22.81 22.82 7.16
C THR A 410 -21.88 21.62 6.98
N ALA A 411 -20.81 21.53 7.77
CA ALA A 411 -19.86 20.43 7.69
C ALA A 411 -20.53 19.07 7.99
N GLU A 412 -21.45 19.04 8.93
CA GLU A 412 -22.22 17.84 9.29
C GLU A 412 -23.15 17.40 8.16
N ALA A 413 -23.77 18.38 7.47
CA ALA A 413 -24.68 18.08 6.35
C ALA A 413 -23.95 17.44 5.15
N LEU A 414 -22.64 17.68 4.98
CA LEU A 414 -21.86 17.08 3.88
C LEU A 414 -21.78 15.54 3.97
N HIS A 415 -21.98 14.95 5.14
CA HIS A 415 -22.07 13.48 5.29
C HIS A 415 -23.33 12.88 4.61
N GLN A 416 -24.28 13.71 4.19
CA GLN A 416 -25.45 13.29 3.41
C GLN A 416 -25.13 13.19 1.90
N LEU A 417 -23.93 13.51 1.47
CA LEU A 417 -23.52 13.31 0.08
C LEU A 417 -23.34 11.83 -0.21
N ASP A 418 -23.88 11.42 -1.34
CA ASP A 418 -23.68 10.08 -1.87
C ASP A 418 -22.24 9.98 -2.43
N GLU A 419 -21.43 9.11 -1.83
CA GLU A 419 -20.04 8.93 -2.22
C GLU A 419 -19.91 8.33 -3.63
N TYR A 420 -20.87 7.49 -4.06
CA TYR A 420 -20.94 7.04 -5.45
C TYR A 420 -21.11 8.22 -6.41
N LEU A 421 -22.02 9.16 -6.08
CA LEU A 421 -22.26 10.34 -6.91
C LEU A 421 -21.02 11.24 -6.97
N ILE A 422 -20.26 11.37 -5.90
CA ILE A 422 -18.96 12.08 -5.92
C ILE A 422 -18.03 11.41 -6.93
N CYS A 423 -17.84 10.10 -6.84
CA CYS A 423 -16.97 9.33 -7.73
C CYS A 423 -17.44 9.40 -9.20
N GLN A 424 -18.74 9.25 -9.44
CA GLN A 424 -19.35 9.35 -10.77
C GLN A 424 -19.14 10.75 -11.35
N THR A 425 -19.36 11.81 -10.55
CA THR A 425 -19.14 13.19 -11.00
C THR A 425 -17.68 13.43 -11.36
N ILE A 426 -16.72 12.87 -10.61
CA ILE A 426 -15.29 12.91 -10.99
C ILE A 426 -15.10 12.27 -12.37
N ALA A 427 -15.67 11.09 -12.62
CA ALA A 427 -15.54 10.39 -13.90
C ALA A 427 -16.14 11.17 -15.06
N ASP A 428 -17.31 11.80 -14.85
CA ASP A 428 -18.09 12.45 -15.91
C ASP A 428 -17.56 13.85 -16.27
N THR A 429 -17.01 14.58 -15.28
CA THR A 429 -16.67 16.00 -15.48
C THR A 429 -15.19 16.25 -15.74
N THR A 430 -14.29 15.33 -15.34
CA THR A 430 -12.86 15.53 -15.56
C THR A 430 -12.46 15.39 -17.03
N THR A 431 -11.65 16.33 -17.51
CA THR A 431 -11.02 16.25 -18.84
C THR A 431 -9.74 15.41 -18.84
N ASP A 432 -9.19 15.11 -17.66
CA ASP A 432 -7.99 14.26 -17.52
C ASP A 432 -8.36 12.78 -17.64
N PRO A 433 -7.92 12.08 -18.73
CA PRO A 433 -8.29 10.69 -18.95
C PRO A 433 -7.80 9.76 -17.83
N ARG A 434 -6.64 10.06 -17.22
CA ARG A 434 -6.12 9.23 -16.12
C ARG A 434 -6.98 9.33 -14.87
N ILE A 435 -7.46 10.52 -14.52
CA ILE A 435 -8.39 10.71 -13.39
C ILE A 435 -9.72 10.01 -13.68
N ARG A 436 -10.26 10.20 -14.89
CA ARG A 436 -11.49 9.54 -15.34
C ARG A 436 -11.40 8.03 -15.21
N ASP A 437 -10.33 7.44 -15.76
CA ASP A 437 -10.15 5.99 -15.78
C ASP A 437 -10.04 5.42 -14.35
N ARG A 438 -9.43 6.15 -13.40
CA ARG A 438 -9.35 5.70 -12.00
C ARG A 438 -10.69 5.78 -11.28
N ALA A 439 -11.45 6.84 -11.46
CA ALA A 439 -12.79 6.97 -10.89
C ALA A 439 -13.74 5.93 -11.51
N GLN A 440 -13.78 5.82 -12.84
CA GLN A 440 -14.61 4.84 -13.56
C GLN A 440 -14.19 3.40 -13.23
N GLY A 441 -12.90 3.15 -13.06
CA GLY A 441 -12.37 1.85 -12.66
C GLY A 441 -12.87 1.39 -11.29
N ALA A 442 -12.89 2.29 -10.30
CA ALA A 442 -13.44 1.99 -8.97
C ALA A 442 -14.95 1.67 -9.03
N ILE A 443 -15.69 2.42 -9.86
CA ILE A 443 -17.12 2.16 -10.10
C ILE A 443 -17.33 0.80 -10.77
N ASN A 444 -16.61 0.54 -11.87
CA ASN A 444 -16.76 -0.69 -12.65
C ASN A 444 -16.31 -1.94 -11.88
N ALA A 445 -15.42 -1.81 -10.92
CA ALA A 445 -15.02 -2.89 -10.04
C ALA A 445 -16.11 -3.28 -9.02
N GLY A 446 -17.21 -2.52 -8.95
CA GLY A 446 -18.30 -2.78 -8.02
C GLY A 446 -17.89 -2.62 -6.56
N LEU A 447 -16.92 -1.74 -6.29
CA LEU A 447 -16.51 -1.42 -4.92
C LEU A 447 -17.69 -0.81 -4.15
N PRO A 448 -17.84 -1.06 -2.83
CA PRO A 448 -18.92 -0.46 -2.07
C PRO A 448 -18.72 1.04 -1.94
N PHE A 449 -19.83 1.77 -2.15
CA PHE A 449 -19.93 3.19 -1.91
C PHE A 449 -20.95 3.44 -0.79
N ALA A 450 -20.68 4.37 0.10
CA ALA A 450 -21.67 4.83 1.07
C ALA A 450 -22.74 5.63 0.33
N LYS A 451 -24.00 5.23 0.55
CA LYS A 451 -25.16 5.94 0.05
C LYS A 451 -25.57 7.03 1.03
N ALA A 452 -26.13 8.11 0.53
CA ALA A 452 -26.81 9.10 1.37
C ALA A 452 -27.89 8.38 2.21
N THR A 453 -27.86 8.54 3.53
CA THR A 453 -28.88 8.06 4.46
C THR A 453 -30.06 9.03 4.51
#